data_00a4b5ca916f4071a3e77e1c64644ae6
#
_entry.id   00a4b5ca916f4071a3e77e1c64644ae6
#
_cell.length_a   1.000
_cell.length_b   1.000
_cell.length_c   1.000
_cell.angle_alpha   90.00
_cell.angle_beta   90.00
_cell.angle_gamma   90.00
#
_symmetry.space_group_name_H-M   'P 1'
#
loop_
_entity.id
_entity.type
_entity.pdbx_description
1 polymer ?
#
loop_
_entity_poly.entity_id
_entity_poly.type
_entity_poly.pdbx_seq_one_letter_code
_entity_poly.pdbx_strand_id
1 'polypeptide(L)'
;MYQILKSAHSGWRYIVLILLVLAFVQALAGWLGRKPYTEGNRKLNVFALVSAHIQLVFGLLLYFIGEWFKADSSAALGRYWKMEHIGMMVFAIILITVGNARSKRAGEPVAKHRTIALYFGLALIMIIAAIIAMTKADPTRTFFGVS
;
A
#
# COMPACT_ATOMS: atom_id res chain seq x y z
N MET A 1 -9.23 -12.63 -18.87
CA MET A 1 -8.28 -11.53 -18.55
C MET A 1 -8.63 -10.82 -17.24
N TYR A 2 -9.83 -10.27 -17.11
CA TYR A 2 -10.23 -9.54 -15.90
C TYR A 2 -10.12 -10.37 -14.62
N GLN A 3 -10.61 -11.61 -14.62
CA GLN A 3 -10.56 -12.47 -13.42
C GLN A 3 -9.14 -12.83 -13.03
N ILE A 4 -8.26 -13.02 -13.98
CA ILE A 4 -6.84 -13.29 -13.71
C ILE A 4 -6.18 -12.07 -13.04
N LEU A 5 -6.43 -10.88 -13.58
CA LEU A 5 -5.92 -9.64 -13.00
C LEU A 5 -6.49 -9.36 -11.61
N LYS A 6 -7.78 -9.66 -11.41
CA LYS A 6 -8.44 -9.50 -10.11
C LYS A 6 -7.80 -10.41 -9.06
N SER A 7 -7.55 -11.68 -9.41
CA SER A 7 -6.88 -12.63 -8.50
C SER A 7 -5.43 -12.22 -8.25
N ALA A 8 -4.72 -11.76 -9.27
CA ALA A 8 -3.33 -11.29 -9.13
C ALA A 8 -3.26 -10.07 -8.22
N HIS A 9 -4.13 -9.08 -8.42
CA HIS A 9 -4.18 -7.88 -7.58
C HIS A 9 -4.51 -8.24 -6.13
N SER A 10 -5.51 -9.07 -5.91
CA SER A 10 -5.92 -9.51 -4.57
C SER A 10 -4.84 -10.35 -3.87
N GLY A 11 -4.17 -11.23 -4.59
CA GLY A 11 -3.07 -12.06 -4.06
C GLY A 11 -1.81 -11.24 -3.79
N TRP A 12 -1.42 -10.38 -4.72
CA TRP A 12 -0.24 -9.52 -4.56
C TRP A 12 -0.36 -8.57 -3.37
N ARG A 13 -1.58 -8.21 -2.99
CA ARG A 13 -1.85 -7.40 -1.80
C ARG A 13 -1.15 -7.95 -0.55
N TYR A 14 -1.14 -9.27 -0.39
CA TYR A 14 -0.51 -9.88 0.77
C TYR A 14 1.00 -9.69 0.76
N ILE A 15 1.63 -9.75 -0.41
CA ILE A 15 3.06 -9.48 -0.55
C ILE A 15 3.36 -8.03 -0.16
N VAL A 16 2.58 -7.09 -0.66
CA VAL A 16 2.72 -5.66 -0.31
C VAL A 16 2.58 -5.45 1.18
N LEU A 17 1.52 -6.02 1.80
CA LEU A 17 1.28 -5.87 3.23
C LEU A 17 2.40 -6.47 4.08
N ILE A 18 2.87 -7.66 3.72
CA ILE A 18 3.96 -8.32 4.44
C ILE A 18 5.23 -7.45 4.38
N LEU A 19 5.61 -7.00 3.19
CA LEU A 19 6.81 -6.18 3.02
C LEU A 19 6.69 -4.83 3.73
N LEU A 20 5.51 -4.18 3.69
CA LEU A 20 5.28 -2.93 4.40
C LEU A 20 5.35 -3.10 5.91
N VAL A 21 4.75 -4.17 6.44
CA VAL A 21 4.79 -4.46 7.87
C VAL A 21 6.22 -4.73 8.32
N LEU A 22 6.97 -5.55 7.57
CA LEU A 22 8.36 -5.83 7.87
C LEU A 22 9.22 -4.55 7.83
N ALA A 23 9.05 -3.73 6.81
CA ALA A 23 9.77 -2.47 6.69
C ALA A 23 9.40 -1.50 7.82
N PHE A 24 8.12 -1.42 8.18
CA PHE A 24 7.65 -0.58 9.28
C PHE A 24 8.24 -1.01 10.62
N VAL A 25 8.17 -2.31 10.94
CA VAL A 25 8.70 -2.85 12.21
C VAL A 25 10.20 -2.65 12.27
N GLN A 26 10.92 -2.92 11.18
CA GLN A 26 12.35 -2.67 11.09
C GLN A 26 12.70 -1.20 11.33
N ALA A 27 11.95 -0.29 10.72
CA ALA A 27 12.17 1.14 10.85
C ALA A 27 11.85 1.62 12.29
N LEU A 28 10.77 1.12 12.88
CA LEU A 28 10.39 1.46 14.25
C LEU A 28 11.46 0.98 15.24
N ALA A 29 11.96 -0.24 15.07
CA ALA A 29 13.04 -0.77 15.90
C ALA A 29 14.34 0.03 15.72
N GLY A 30 14.66 0.42 14.50
CA GLY A 30 15.84 1.23 14.20
C GLY A 30 15.74 2.64 14.78
N TRP A 31 14.57 3.25 14.71
CA TRP A 31 14.32 4.57 15.28
C TRP A 31 14.42 4.57 16.81
N LEU A 32 13.66 3.69 17.46
CA LEU A 32 13.61 3.63 18.91
C LEU A 32 14.89 3.07 19.53
N GLY A 33 15.55 2.13 18.84
CA GLY A 33 16.81 1.53 19.26
C GLY A 33 18.05 2.28 18.80
N ARG A 34 17.91 3.37 18.10
CA ARG A 34 19.02 4.17 17.55
C ARG A 34 20.03 3.31 16.78
N LYS A 35 19.51 2.41 15.94
CA LYS A 35 20.35 1.46 15.19
C LYS A 35 20.93 2.10 13.93
N PRO A 36 22.05 1.57 13.43
CA PRO A 36 22.55 1.99 12.13
C PRO A 36 21.55 1.67 11.02
N TYR A 37 21.61 2.43 9.94
CA TYR A 37 20.79 2.17 8.75
C TYR A 37 21.65 1.40 7.74
N THR A 38 21.38 0.11 7.62
CA THR A 38 22.19 -0.80 6.80
C THR A 38 21.67 -0.89 5.37
N GLU A 39 22.47 -1.47 4.49
CA GLU A 39 22.06 -1.78 3.12
C GLU A 39 20.88 -2.73 3.11
N GLY A 40 20.82 -3.70 4.04
CA GLY A 40 19.66 -4.57 4.19
C GLY A 40 18.39 -3.82 4.55
N ASN A 41 18.47 -2.83 5.42
CA ASN A 41 17.34 -1.95 5.74
C ASN A 41 16.84 -1.23 4.49
N ARG A 42 17.76 -0.63 3.74
CA ARG A 42 17.43 0.08 2.52
C ARG A 42 16.76 -0.83 1.50
N LYS A 43 17.29 -2.04 1.30
CA LYS A 43 16.75 -3.00 0.33
C LYS A 43 15.32 -3.41 0.69
N LEU A 44 15.03 -3.68 1.97
CA LEU A 44 13.69 -4.03 2.38
C LEU A 44 12.69 -2.90 2.09
N ASN A 45 13.09 -1.65 2.37
CA ASN A 45 12.25 -0.48 2.09
C ASN A 45 11.99 -0.33 0.58
N VAL A 46 13.01 -0.57 -0.26
CA VAL A 46 12.87 -0.51 -1.72
C VAL A 46 11.99 -1.65 -2.23
N PHE A 47 12.11 -2.86 -1.69
CA PHE A 47 11.26 -3.98 -2.08
C PHE A 47 9.80 -3.70 -1.75
N ALA A 48 9.51 -3.10 -0.58
CA ALA A 48 8.16 -2.68 -0.23
C ALA A 48 7.64 -1.64 -1.22
N LEU A 49 8.46 -0.65 -1.57
CA LEU A 49 8.12 0.38 -2.55
C LEU A 49 7.80 -0.22 -3.92
N VAL A 50 8.67 -1.09 -4.43
CA VAL A 50 8.50 -1.71 -5.75
C VAL A 50 7.25 -2.59 -5.77
N SER A 51 7.02 -3.38 -4.72
CA SER A 51 5.83 -4.22 -4.63
C SER A 51 4.54 -3.39 -4.65
N ALA A 52 4.55 -2.23 -3.99
CA ALA A 52 3.41 -1.31 -3.99
C ALA A 52 3.17 -0.72 -5.40
N HIS A 53 4.22 -0.39 -6.12
CA HIS A 53 4.08 0.11 -7.50
C HIS A 53 3.57 -0.97 -8.46
N ILE A 54 4.00 -2.23 -8.31
CA ILE A 54 3.46 -3.35 -9.07
C ILE A 54 1.96 -3.50 -8.78
N GLN A 55 1.56 -3.38 -7.52
CA GLN A 55 0.16 -3.43 -7.11
C GLN A 55 -0.64 -2.30 -7.76
N LEU A 56 -0.06 -1.12 -7.85
CA LEU A 56 -0.71 0.02 -8.52
C LEU A 56 -0.98 -0.30 -9.99
N VAL A 57 -0.02 -0.89 -10.69
CA VAL A 57 -0.19 -1.27 -12.10
C VAL A 57 -1.35 -2.26 -12.26
N PHE A 58 -1.40 -3.30 -11.43
CA PHE A 58 -2.53 -4.25 -11.45
C PHE A 58 -3.86 -3.55 -11.17
N GLY A 59 -3.86 -2.65 -10.19
CA GLY A 59 -5.07 -1.91 -9.83
C GLY A 59 -5.56 -0.98 -10.94
N LEU A 60 -4.66 -0.27 -11.60
CA LEU A 60 -5.01 0.60 -12.71
C LEU A 60 -5.53 -0.19 -13.91
N LEU A 61 -4.91 -1.33 -14.23
CA LEU A 61 -5.41 -2.20 -15.28
C LEU A 61 -6.82 -2.69 -14.99
N LEU A 62 -7.08 -3.10 -13.75
CA LEU A 62 -8.43 -3.51 -13.32
C LEU A 62 -9.44 -2.37 -13.42
N TYR A 63 -9.03 -1.18 -13.02
CA TYR A 63 -9.90 0.00 -13.04
C TYR A 63 -10.35 0.32 -14.46
N PHE A 64 -9.43 0.31 -15.42
CA PHE A 64 -9.75 0.64 -16.81
C PHE A 64 -10.41 -0.53 -17.55
N ILE A 65 -9.92 -1.77 -17.40
CA ILE A 65 -10.51 -2.94 -18.06
C ILE A 65 -11.91 -3.22 -17.52
N GLY A 66 -12.11 -3.07 -16.20
CA GLY A 66 -13.42 -3.23 -15.57
C GLY A 66 -14.33 -2.03 -15.72
N GLU A 67 -13.85 -0.96 -16.34
CA GLU A 67 -14.62 0.29 -16.58
C GLU A 67 -15.22 0.88 -15.28
N TRP A 68 -14.51 0.75 -14.16
CA TRP A 68 -15.00 1.24 -12.87
C TRP A 68 -15.19 2.77 -12.84
N PHE A 69 -14.49 3.49 -13.73
CA PHE A 69 -14.68 4.93 -13.86
C PHE A 69 -16.09 5.31 -14.35
N LYS A 70 -16.85 4.36 -14.88
CA LYS A 70 -18.26 4.53 -15.28
C LYS A 70 -19.23 4.10 -14.19
N ALA A 71 -18.76 3.59 -13.04
CA ALA A 71 -19.62 3.09 -11.98
C ALA A 71 -20.52 4.19 -11.39
N ASP A 72 -21.71 3.78 -10.93
CA ASP A 72 -22.65 4.70 -10.29
C ASP A 72 -22.16 5.09 -8.90
N SER A 73 -21.84 6.35 -8.71
CA SER A 73 -21.35 6.89 -7.45
C SER A 73 -22.42 7.04 -6.38
N SER A 74 -23.71 6.91 -6.74
CA SER A 74 -24.81 6.97 -5.76
C SER A 74 -24.90 5.70 -4.91
N ALA A 75 -24.42 4.56 -5.44
CA ALA A 75 -24.37 3.31 -4.71
C ALA A 75 -23.03 3.17 -3.96
N ALA A 76 -23.06 2.60 -2.76
CA ALA A 76 -21.85 2.42 -1.95
C ALA A 76 -20.77 1.59 -2.67
N LEU A 77 -21.17 0.52 -3.35
CA LEU A 77 -20.27 -0.34 -4.10
C LEU A 77 -19.57 0.42 -5.25
N GLY A 78 -20.34 1.13 -6.07
CA GLY A 78 -19.79 1.90 -7.19
C GLY A 78 -18.89 3.04 -6.73
N ARG A 79 -19.31 3.76 -5.68
CA ARG A 79 -18.53 4.86 -5.10
C ARG A 79 -17.18 4.35 -4.57
N TYR A 80 -17.19 3.20 -3.86
CA TYR A 80 -15.97 2.62 -3.33
C TYR A 80 -14.96 2.30 -4.43
N TRP A 81 -15.37 1.53 -5.45
CA TRP A 81 -14.46 1.08 -6.50
C TRP A 81 -14.07 2.18 -7.48
N LYS A 82 -14.95 3.16 -7.69
CA LYS A 82 -14.66 4.28 -8.59
C LYS A 82 -13.75 5.33 -7.95
N MET A 83 -13.97 5.65 -6.68
CA MET A 83 -13.37 6.82 -6.04
C MET A 83 -12.60 6.49 -4.76
N GLU A 84 -13.23 5.79 -3.81
CA GLU A 84 -12.66 5.64 -2.47
C GLU A 84 -11.41 4.75 -2.48
N HIS A 85 -11.50 3.58 -3.09
CA HIS A 85 -10.38 2.64 -3.15
C HIS A 85 -9.18 3.25 -3.89
N ILE A 86 -9.41 3.75 -5.10
CA ILE A 86 -8.31 4.29 -5.91
C ILE A 86 -7.69 5.54 -5.27
N GLY A 87 -8.51 6.41 -4.69
CA GLY A 87 -8.03 7.59 -4.00
C GLY A 87 -7.15 7.25 -2.80
N MET A 88 -7.60 6.33 -1.94
CA MET A 88 -6.85 5.87 -0.78
C MET A 88 -5.55 5.17 -1.19
N MET A 89 -5.59 4.34 -2.22
CA MET A 89 -4.42 3.59 -2.67
C MET A 89 -3.37 4.48 -3.31
N VAL A 90 -3.77 5.43 -4.14
CA VAL A 90 -2.85 6.40 -4.72
C VAL A 90 -2.19 7.23 -3.62
N PHE A 91 -2.97 7.68 -2.64
CA PHE A 91 -2.42 8.43 -1.50
C PHE A 91 -1.42 7.60 -0.69
N ALA A 92 -1.75 6.33 -0.43
CA ALA A 92 -0.84 5.43 0.28
C ALA A 92 0.48 5.24 -0.48
N ILE A 93 0.41 5.07 -1.80
CA ILE A 93 1.61 4.91 -2.64
C ILE A 93 2.44 6.18 -2.69
N ILE A 94 1.80 7.34 -2.71
CA ILE A 94 2.50 8.62 -2.59
C ILE A 94 3.25 8.70 -1.27
N LEU A 95 2.63 8.31 -0.15
CA LEU A 95 3.29 8.27 1.14
C LEU A 95 4.51 7.35 1.15
N ILE A 96 4.39 6.16 0.59
CA ILE A 96 5.49 5.19 0.49
C ILE A 96 6.63 5.77 -0.35
N THR A 97 6.30 6.36 -1.48
CA THR A 97 7.27 6.93 -2.43
C THR A 97 8.01 8.12 -1.82
N VAL A 98 7.26 9.06 -1.24
CA VAL A 98 7.83 10.25 -0.60
C VAL A 98 8.64 9.85 0.63
N GLY A 99 8.14 8.93 1.43
CA GLY A 99 8.84 8.44 2.63
C GLY A 99 10.19 7.82 2.28
N ASN A 100 10.23 6.99 1.25
CA ASN A 100 11.47 6.38 0.79
C ASN A 100 12.46 7.44 0.28
N ALA A 101 11.99 8.40 -0.50
CA ALA A 101 12.82 9.49 -1.02
C ALA A 101 13.39 10.37 0.11
N ARG A 102 12.55 10.74 1.07
CA ARG A 102 12.98 11.56 2.20
C ARG A 102 13.94 10.83 3.13
N SER A 103 13.70 9.53 3.35
CA SER A 103 14.62 8.69 4.13
C SER A 103 15.99 8.64 3.47
N LYS A 104 16.03 8.48 2.16
CA LYS A 104 17.29 8.46 1.39
C LYS A 104 18.09 9.75 1.57
N ARG A 105 17.41 10.89 1.66
CA ARG A 105 18.04 12.22 1.81
C ARG A 105 18.38 12.59 3.24
N ALA A 106 17.84 11.89 4.22
CA ALA A 106 18.13 12.17 5.63
C ALA A 106 19.60 11.90 5.93
N GLY A 107 20.21 12.75 6.73
CA GLY A 107 21.65 12.69 6.99
C GLY A 107 22.06 11.68 8.05
N GLU A 108 21.14 11.28 8.94
CA GLU A 108 21.45 10.44 10.08
C GLU A 108 20.64 9.14 10.05
N PRO A 109 21.23 8.01 10.55
CA PRO A 109 20.53 6.72 10.56
C PRO A 109 19.18 6.76 11.28
N VAL A 110 19.10 7.39 12.45
CA VAL A 110 17.85 7.51 13.20
C VAL A 110 16.80 8.28 12.41
N ALA A 111 17.19 9.35 11.73
CA ALA A 111 16.28 10.13 10.89
C ALA A 111 15.77 9.32 9.70
N LYS A 112 16.61 8.47 9.11
CA LYS A 112 16.21 7.56 8.02
C LYS A 112 15.15 6.58 8.51
N HIS A 113 15.39 5.92 9.63
CA HIS A 113 14.43 4.98 10.22
C HIS A 113 13.12 5.66 10.62
N ARG A 114 13.20 6.81 11.27
CA ARG A 114 12.01 7.57 11.68
C ARG A 114 11.15 7.95 10.47
N THR A 115 11.76 8.42 9.41
CA THR A 115 11.04 8.81 8.19
C THR A 115 10.27 7.63 7.60
N ILE A 116 10.91 6.47 7.47
CA ILE A 116 10.24 5.25 6.99
C ILE A 116 9.12 4.86 7.94
N ALA A 117 9.36 4.85 9.25
CA ALA A 117 8.34 4.47 10.23
C ALA A 117 7.09 5.34 10.13
N LEU A 118 7.25 6.66 10.01
CA LEU A 118 6.13 7.59 9.91
C LEU A 118 5.36 7.44 8.60
N TYR A 119 6.06 7.45 7.47
CA TYR A 119 5.41 7.39 6.16
C TYR A 119 4.82 6.02 5.85
N PHE A 120 5.57 4.94 6.12
CA PHE A 120 5.08 3.58 5.88
C PHE A 120 3.98 3.21 6.88
N GLY A 121 4.08 3.69 8.12
CA GLY A 121 3.04 3.51 9.12
C GLY A 121 1.72 4.17 8.72
N LEU A 122 1.77 5.41 8.23
CA LEU A 122 0.58 6.10 7.72
C LEU A 122 0.00 5.39 6.50
N ALA A 123 0.86 4.92 5.58
CA ALA A 123 0.41 4.17 4.42
C ALA A 123 -0.27 2.85 4.82
N LEU A 124 0.27 2.14 5.82
CA LEU A 124 -0.36 0.91 6.34
C LEU A 124 -1.74 1.19 6.94
N ILE A 125 -1.87 2.26 7.73
CA ILE A 125 -3.16 2.66 8.29
C ILE A 125 -4.16 2.93 7.15
N MET A 126 -3.74 3.64 6.13
CA MET A 126 -4.57 3.95 4.98
C MET A 126 -5.02 2.69 4.24
N ILE A 127 -4.09 1.76 4.00
CA ILE A 127 -4.38 0.50 3.31
C ILE A 127 -5.34 -0.36 4.12
N ILE A 128 -5.11 -0.50 5.42
CA ILE A 128 -5.98 -1.28 6.31
C ILE A 128 -7.37 -0.66 6.36
N ALA A 129 -7.45 0.67 6.48
CA ALA A 129 -8.73 1.38 6.46
C ALA A 129 -9.48 1.13 5.14
N ALA A 130 -8.77 1.12 4.01
CA ALA A 130 -9.36 0.83 2.71
C ALA A 130 -9.87 -0.61 2.61
N ILE A 131 -9.15 -1.58 3.15
CA ILE A 131 -9.60 -2.98 3.17
C ILE A 131 -10.86 -3.13 4.02
N ILE A 132 -10.92 -2.48 5.19
CA ILE A 132 -12.10 -2.49 6.05
C ILE A 132 -13.28 -1.85 5.32
N ALA A 133 -13.08 -0.72 4.65
CA ALA A 133 -14.11 -0.06 3.87
C ALA A 133 -14.61 -0.96 2.71
N MET A 134 -13.70 -1.72 2.11
CA MET A 134 -14.05 -2.70 1.06
C MET A 134 -15.03 -3.75 1.59
N THR A 135 -14.79 -4.31 2.76
CA THR A 135 -15.67 -5.34 3.33
C THR A 135 -17.06 -4.81 3.65
N LYS A 136 -17.17 -3.51 3.95
CA LYS A 136 -18.46 -2.86 4.19
C LYS A 136 -19.19 -2.50 2.90
N ALA A 137 -18.46 -2.05 1.88
CA ALA A 137 -19.03 -1.63 0.61
C ALA A 137 -19.37 -2.79 -0.31
N ASP A 138 -18.61 -3.87 -0.25
CA ASP A 138 -18.75 -5.04 -1.12
C ASP A 138 -18.89 -6.31 -0.26
N PRO A 139 -20.13 -6.77 0.01
CA PRO A 139 -20.36 -7.95 0.86
C PRO A 139 -19.83 -9.26 0.27
N THR A 140 -19.47 -9.28 -1.03
CA THR A 140 -18.86 -10.47 -1.64
C THR A 140 -17.37 -10.60 -1.33
N ARG A 141 -16.77 -9.60 -0.72
CA ARG A 141 -15.34 -9.56 -0.40
C ARG A 141 -15.12 -9.69 1.10
N THR A 142 -14.05 -10.38 1.47
CA THR A 142 -13.63 -10.52 2.87
C THR A 142 -12.27 -9.89 3.07
N PHE A 143 -11.90 -9.62 4.32
CA PHE A 143 -10.60 -9.02 4.65
C PHE A 143 -9.44 -9.87 4.12
N PHE A 144 -9.54 -11.20 4.23
CA PHE A 144 -8.49 -12.13 3.81
C PHE A 144 -8.80 -12.87 2.51
N GLY A 145 -9.76 -12.40 1.74
CA GLY A 145 -10.12 -13.04 0.48
C GLY A 145 -9.14 -12.75 -0.66
N VAL A 146 -9.20 -13.57 -1.69
CA VAL A 146 -8.36 -13.42 -2.91
C VAL A 146 -9.21 -13.20 -4.16
N SER A 147 -10.50 -13.26 -4.03
CA SER A 147 -11.44 -13.11 -5.17
C SER A 147 -11.52 -11.68 -5.68
#